data_725dc8e04a78475979232702d027f6e3
#
_entry.id   725dc8e04a78475979232702d027f6e3
#
_cell.length_a   1.000
_cell.length_b   1.000
_cell.length_c   1.000
_cell.angle_alpha   90.00
_cell.angle_beta   90.00
_cell.angle_gamma   90.00
#
_symmetry.space_group_name_H-M   'P 1'
#
loop_
_entity.id
_entity.type
_entity.pdbx_description
1 polymer ?
#
loop_
_entity_poly.entity_id
_entity_poly.type
_entity_poly.pdbx_seq_one_letter_code
_entity_poly.pdbx_strand_id
1 'polypeptide(L)'
;MKESFPDILTEHLGRAILDYLKGRRPNLQITATFDYDPAKVNRVIHGCMCYHVNGLEDVIRKQGIRAGIIAVPADEAQSVAERMVNAGIRGILNYAPVKLNLPAGIYVENRDMALAVEKVAYFARTANE
;
A
#
# COMPACT_ATOMS: atom_id res chain seq x y z
N MET A 1 -11.76 15.21 9.33
CA MET A 1 -10.45 14.66 9.69
C MET A 1 -9.87 13.95 8.47
N LYS A 2 -8.62 14.23 8.14
CA LYS A 2 -7.97 13.57 7.01
C LYS A 2 -7.42 12.21 7.43
N GLU A 3 -7.66 11.21 6.61
CA GLU A 3 -7.04 9.90 6.80
C GLU A 3 -5.65 9.89 6.16
N SER A 4 -4.68 9.37 6.89
CA SER A 4 -3.29 9.27 6.44
C SER A 4 -2.93 7.83 6.14
N PHE A 5 -2.31 7.60 4.98
CA PHE A 5 -1.91 6.27 4.54
C PHE A 5 -0.40 6.20 4.36
N PRO A 6 0.30 5.27 5.03
CA PRO A 6 1.65 4.94 4.63
C PRO A 6 1.58 4.16 3.32
N ASP A 7 2.40 4.59 2.37
CA ASP A 7 2.44 3.99 1.05
C ASP A 7 3.69 3.13 0.93
N ILE A 8 3.51 1.80 0.97
CA ILE A 8 4.60 0.85 0.77
C ILE A 8 4.39 0.23 -0.60
N LEU A 9 4.82 0.96 -1.62
CA LEU A 9 4.46 0.69 -3.01
C LEU A 9 5.68 0.39 -3.86
N THR A 10 5.46 -0.42 -4.89
CA THR A 10 6.39 -0.44 -6.01
C THR A 10 6.30 0.90 -6.74
N GLU A 11 7.40 1.33 -7.37
CA GLU A 11 7.52 2.68 -7.92
C GLU A 11 6.36 3.07 -8.83
N HIS A 12 6.01 2.22 -9.79
CA HIS A 12 4.99 2.58 -10.80
C HIS A 12 3.58 2.57 -10.22
N LEU A 13 3.22 1.56 -9.45
CA LEU A 13 1.89 1.47 -8.86
C LEU A 13 1.70 2.56 -7.82
N GLY A 14 2.72 2.85 -7.02
CA GLY A 14 2.67 3.89 -6.00
C GLY A 14 2.40 5.26 -6.58
N ARG A 15 3.10 5.61 -7.66
CA ARG A 15 2.88 6.88 -8.36
C ARG A 15 1.45 6.99 -8.90
N ALA A 16 0.95 5.92 -9.49
CA ALA A 16 -0.40 5.91 -10.04
C ALA A 16 -1.46 6.16 -8.97
N ILE A 17 -1.31 5.54 -7.79
CA ILE A 17 -2.24 5.73 -6.68
C ILE A 17 -2.15 7.15 -6.13
N LEU A 18 -0.94 7.67 -5.93
CA LEU A 18 -0.72 9.04 -5.46
C LEU A 18 -1.38 10.04 -6.39
N ASP A 19 -1.15 9.90 -7.70
CA ASP A 19 -1.72 10.80 -8.71
C ASP A 19 -3.24 10.71 -8.74
N TYR A 20 -3.79 9.49 -8.63
CA TYR A 20 -5.23 9.27 -8.67
C TYR A 20 -5.93 9.92 -7.48
N LEU A 21 -5.38 9.79 -6.28
CA LEU A 21 -6.01 10.33 -5.07
C LEU A 21 -5.89 11.85 -4.97
N LYS A 22 -4.86 12.42 -5.59
CA LYS A 22 -4.61 13.85 -5.52
C LYS A 22 -5.77 14.64 -6.16
N GLY A 23 -6.41 15.49 -5.37
CA GLY A 23 -7.52 16.31 -5.83
C GLY A 23 -8.87 15.60 -5.93
N ARG A 24 -8.92 14.28 -5.85
CA ARG A 24 -10.18 13.51 -5.94
C ARG A 24 -10.82 13.22 -4.60
N ARG A 25 -9.99 13.05 -3.58
CA ARG A 25 -10.43 12.71 -2.22
C ARG A 25 -9.72 13.61 -1.23
N PRO A 26 -10.23 14.82 -1.00
CA PRO A 26 -9.54 15.79 -0.14
C PRO A 26 -9.39 15.33 1.31
N ASN A 27 -10.22 14.36 1.76
CA ASN A 27 -10.11 13.77 3.10
C ASN A 27 -9.14 12.61 3.19
N LEU A 28 -8.58 12.19 2.06
CA LEU A 28 -7.58 11.12 2.00
C LEU A 28 -6.25 11.71 1.56
N GLN A 29 -5.21 11.41 2.30
CA GLN A 29 -3.88 11.93 2.00
C GLN A 29 -2.84 10.87 2.29
N ILE A 30 -1.95 10.65 1.33
CA ILE A 30 -0.76 9.82 1.57
C ILE A 30 0.30 10.72 2.18
N THR A 31 0.73 10.41 3.39
CA THR A 31 1.63 11.25 4.17
C THR A 31 3.05 10.72 4.24
N ALA A 32 3.26 9.44 3.90
CA ALA A 32 4.57 8.82 3.92
C ALA A 32 4.63 7.68 2.93
N THR A 33 5.77 7.53 2.27
CA THR A 33 6.08 6.37 1.44
C THR A 33 7.34 5.70 1.97
N PHE A 34 7.51 4.42 1.66
CA PHE A 34 8.64 3.64 2.15
C PHE A 34 9.25 2.82 1.02
N ASP A 35 10.58 2.73 1.00
CA ASP A 35 11.31 1.96 0.01
C ASP A 35 12.54 1.32 0.64
N TYR A 36 12.98 0.21 0.07
CA TYR A 36 14.23 -0.45 0.43
C TYR A 36 15.45 0.19 -0.23
N ASP A 37 15.26 0.88 -1.36
CA ASP A 37 16.33 1.44 -2.14
C ASP A 37 16.83 2.75 -1.52
N PRO A 38 18.09 2.80 -1.04
CA PRO A 38 18.62 4.03 -0.43
C PRO A 38 18.60 5.24 -1.36
N ALA A 39 18.62 5.03 -2.68
CA ALA A 39 18.58 6.12 -3.64
C ALA A 39 17.22 6.82 -3.69
N LYS A 40 16.16 6.17 -3.23
CA LYS A 40 14.79 6.72 -3.23
C LYS A 40 14.39 7.31 -1.88
N VAL A 41 15.22 7.13 -0.87
CA VAL A 41 14.94 7.56 0.51
C VAL A 41 15.33 9.03 0.69
N ASN A 42 14.66 9.70 1.64
CA ASN A 42 14.86 11.13 1.96
C ASN A 42 14.55 12.07 0.80
N ARG A 43 13.68 11.63 -0.09
CA ARG A 43 13.17 12.42 -1.20
C ARG A 43 11.69 12.68 -1.04
N VAL A 44 11.24 13.83 -1.55
CA VAL A 44 9.81 14.10 -1.66
C VAL A 44 9.34 13.56 -3.01
N ILE A 45 8.41 12.60 -2.99
CA ILE A 45 7.83 12.00 -4.18
C ILE A 45 6.35 12.35 -4.19
N HIS A 46 5.90 13.08 -5.22
CA HIS A 46 4.50 13.53 -5.36
C HIS A 46 3.97 14.20 -4.09
N GLY A 47 4.81 15.00 -3.43
CA GLY A 47 4.42 15.71 -2.21
C GLY A 47 4.55 14.91 -0.93
N CYS A 48 5.01 13.67 -0.99
CA CYS A 48 5.20 12.80 0.17
C CYS A 48 6.67 12.50 0.39
N MET A 49 7.11 12.57 1.64
CA MET A 49 8.46 12.16 1.99
C MET A 49 8.57 10.63 1.90
N CYS A 50 9.61 10.16 1.22
CA CYS A 50 9.94 8.74 1.16
C CYS A 50 10.98 8.40 2.23
N TYR A 51 10.66 7.41 3.06
CA TYR A 51 11.53 6.93 4.14
C TYR A 51 12.07 5.55 3.82
N HIS A 52 13.20 5.21 4.42
CA HIS A 52 13.67 3.84 4.37
C HIS A 52 12.73 2.93 5.16
N VAL A 53 12.46 1.73 4.66
CA VAL A 53 11.55 0.78 5.29
C VAL A 53 11.97 0.40 6.71
N ASN A 54 13.26 0.52 7.05
CA ASN A 54 13.74 0.28 8.42
C ASN A 54 13.13 1.22 9.44
N GLY A 55 12.69 2.42 9.03
CA GLY A 55 12.05 3.37 9.92
C GLY A 55 10.52 3.31 9.93
N LEU A 56 9.93 2.27 9.33
CA LEU A 56 8.49 2.15 9.15
C LEU A 56 7.70 2.33 10.44
N GLU A 57 8.05 1.59 11.47
CA GLU A 57 7.30 1.61 12.75
C GLU A 57 7.37 2.98 13.41
N ASP A 58 8.54 3.61 13.41
CA ASP A 58 8.72 4.93 14.02
C ASP A 58 7.89 6.00 13.33
N VAL A 59 7.88 6.01 12.01
CA VAL A 59 7.11 6.99 11.23
C VAL A 59 5.61 6.79 11.47
N ILE A 60 5.13 5.55 11.46
CA ILE A 60 3.73 5.24 11.72
C ILE A 60 3.32 5.75 13.10
N ARG A 61 4.11 5.47 14.11
CA ARG A 61 3.81 5.89 15.49
C ARG A 61 3.83 7.40 15.66
N LYS A 62 4.87 8.05 15.13
CA LYS A 62 5.03 9.50 15.28
C LYS A 62 3.92 10.28 14.59
N GLN A 63 3.47 9.81 13.44
CA GLN A 63 2.43 10.49 12.66
C GLN A 63 1.02 10.00 12.98
N GLY A 64 0.88 8.98 13.81
CA GLY A 64 -0.43 8.43 14.18
C GLY A 64 -1.17 7.82 12.99
N ILE A 65 -0.46 7.20 12.08
CA ILE A 65 -1.04 6.61 10.88
C ILE A 65 -1.80 5.34 11.24
N ARG A 66 -3.03 5.19 10.73
CA ARG A 66 -3.89 4.06 11.06
C ARG A 66 -4.26 3.18 9.86
N ALA A 67 -4.06 3.65 8.65
CA ALA A 67 -4.37 2.91 7.44
C ALA A 67 -3.15 2.88 6.52
N GLY A 68 -2.97 1.77 5.81
CA GLY A 68 -1.84 1.59 4.94
C GLY A 68 -2.18 0.88 3.63
N ILE A 69 -1.32 1.08 2.65
CA ILE A 69 -1.40 0.44 1.35
C ILE A 69 -0.15 -0.40 1.15
N ILE A 70 -0.33 -1.67 0.80
CA ILE A 70 0.77 -2.59 0.53
C ILE A 70 0.78 -2.94 -0.95
N ALA A 71 1.92 -2.73 -1.62
CA ALA A 71 2.12 -3.12 -3.01
C ALA A 71 3.53 -3.66 -3.25
N VAL A 72 4.11 -4.25 -2.21
CA VAL A 72 5.40 -4.94 -2.30
C VAL A 72 5.24 -6.32 -2.92
N PRO A 73 6.33 -6.99 -3.33
CA PRO A 73 6.25 -8.39 -3.81
C PRO A 73 5.60 -9.33 -2.81
N ALA A 74 4.98 -10.39 -3.33
CA ALA A 74 4.19 -11.32 -2.52
C ALA A 74 4.95 -11.91 -1.34
N ASP A 75 6.24 -12.23 -1.53
CA ASP A 75 7.08 -12.82 -0.49
C ASP A 75 7.44 -11.86 0.65
N GLU A 76 7.23 -10.56 0.46
CA GLU A 76 7.49 -9.54 1.48
C GLU A 76 6.23 -9.02 2.15
N ALA A 77 5.07 -9.26 1.56
CA ALA A 77 3.83 -8.61 1.98
C ALA A 77 3.41 -8.96 3.42
N GLN A 78 3.50 -10.22 3.81
CA GLN A 78 3.12 -10.65 5.16
C GLN A 78 3.99 -9.99 6.23
N SER A 79 5.30 -9.98 6.03
CA SER A 79 6.24 -9.37 6.97
C SER A 79 5.98 -7.87 7.13
N VAL A 80 5.77 -7.16 6.02
CA VAL A 80 5.47 -5.73 6.05
C VAL A 80 4.14 -5.47 6.76
N ALA A 81 3.11 -6.26 6.46
CA ALA A 81 1.81 -6.12 7.10
C ALA A 81 1.89 -6.30 8.61
N GLU A 82 2.64 -7.30 9.08
CA GLU A 82 2.83 -7.53 10.51
C GLU A 82 3.50 -6.33 11.20
N ARG A 83 4.51 -5.77 10.56
CA ARG A 83 5.20 -4.58 11.07
C ARG A 83 4.26 -3.38 11.16
N MET A 84 3.43 -3.19 10.13
CA MET A 84 2.44 -2.11 10.11
C MET A 84 1.43 -2.27 11.26
N VAL A 85 0.90 -3.46 11.45
CA VAL A 85 -0.05 -3.74 12.52
C VAL A 85 0.57 -3.51 13.89
N ASN A 86 1.80 -3.97 14.10
CA ASN A 86 2.51 -3.77 15.36
C ASN A 86 2.76 -2.29 15.66
N ALA A 87 2.86 -1.46 14.64
CA ALA A 87 3.06 -0.02 14.79
C ALA A 87 1.76 0.77 15.02
N GLY A 88 0.60 0.14 14.81
CA GLY A 88 -0.70 0.78 15.05
C GLY A 88 -1.65 0.83 13.87
N ILE A 89 -1.27 0.30 12.72
CA ILE A 89 -2.16 0.22 11.56
C ILE A 89 -3.33 -0.72 11.88
N ARG A 90 -4.54 -0.32 11.48
CA ARG A 90 -5.77 -1.11 11.70
C ARG A 90 -6.54 -1.39 10.41
N GLY A 91 -6.18 -0.75 9.32
CA GLY A 91 -6.76 -1.00 8.00
C GLY A 91 -5.69 -1.10 6.94
N ILE A 92 -5.78 -2.08 6.06
CA ILE A 92 -4.78 -2.31 5.00
C ILE A 92 -5.49 -2.55 3.68
N LEU A 93 -5.08 -1.78 2.66
CA LEU A 93 -5.39 -2.07 1.27
C LEU A 93 -4.21 -2.86 0.69
N ASN A 94 -4.45 -4.11 0.32
CA ASN A 94 -3.41 -5.02 -0.12
C ASN A 94 -3.48 -5.25 -1.62
N TYR A 95 -2.47 -4.78 -2.36
CA TYR A 95 -2.30 -5.05 -3.78
C TYR A 95 -1.37 -6.22 -4.07
N ALA A 96 -0.66 -6.74 -3.07
CA ALA A 96 0.20 -7.91 -3.28
C ALA A 96 -0.66 -9.15 -3.55
N PRO A 97 -0.24 -10.04 -4.47
CA PRO A 97 -1.01 -11.22 -4.85
C PRO A 97 -0.85 -12.36 -3.83
N VAL A 98 -1.14 -12.08 -2.58
CA VAL A 98 -1.04 -13.05 -1.49
C VAL A 98 -2.05 -12.70 -0.41
N LYS A 99 -2.60 -13.73 0.24
CA LYS A 99 -3.49 -13.54 1.38
C LYS A 99 -2.68 -13.23 2.63
N LEU A 100 -3.05 -12.16 3.32
CA LEU A 100 -2.41 -11.78 4.58
C LEU A 100 -3.10 -12.48 5.75
N ASN A 101 -2.30 -13.00 6.68
CA ASN A 101 -2.77 -13.58 7.94
C ASN A 101 -2.50 -12.59 9.06
N LEU A 102 -3.54 -11.89 9.51
CA LEU A 102 -3.42 -10.84 10.52
C LEU A 102 -4.40 -11.09 11.67
N PRO A 103 -4.14 -10.50 12.86
CA PRO A 103 -5.05 -10.67 14.00
C PRO A 103 -6.45 -10.15 13.70
N ALA A 104 -7.42 -10.65 14.45
CA ALA A 104 -8.79 -10.14 14.40
C ALA A 104 -8.79 -8.64 14.74
N GLY A 105 -9.69 -7.90 14.12
CA GLY A 105 -9.79 -6.46 14.32
C GLY A 105 -9.03 -5.62 13.29
N ILE A 106 -8.26 -6.26 12.42
CA ILE A 106 -7.60 -5.57 11.29
C ILE A 106 -8.48 -5.75 10.06
N TYR A 107 -8.88 -4.64 9.46
CA TYR A 107 -9.62 -4.69 8.20
C TYR A 107 -8.64 -4.78 7.04
N VAL A 108 -8.83 -5.77 6.15
CA VAL A 108 -8.00 -5.94 4.96
C VAL A 108 -8.88 -5.98 3.73
N GLU A 109 -8.58 -5.09 2.79
CA GLU A 109 -9.20 -5.10 1.47
C GLU A 109 -8.16 -5.59 0.47
N ASN A 110 -8.46 -6.70 -0.23
CA ASN A 110 -7.55 -7.29 -1.21
C ASN A 110 -7.93 -6.86 -2.62
N ARG A 111 -6.92 -6.45 -3.41
CA ARG A 111 -7.07 -6.06 -4.82
C ARG A 111 -5.98 -6.73 -5.63
N ASP A 112 -6.16 -8.01 -5.94
CA ASP A 112 -5.21 -8.77 -6.75
C ASP A 112 -5.40 -8.40 -8.22
N MET A 113 -4.56 -7.50 -8.71
CA MET A 113 -4.66 -7.00 -10.09
C MET A 113 -4.33 -8.09 -11.12
N ALA A 114 -3.38 -8.97 -10.81
CA ALA A 114 -3.03 -10.06 -11.72
C ALA A 114 -4.21 -11.01 -11.91
N LEU A 115 -4.86 -11.40 -10.81
CA LEU A 115 -6.04 -12.26 -10.86
C LEU A 115 -7.20 -11.59 -11.61
N ALA A 116 -7.41 -10.30 -11.39
CA ALA A 116 -8.45 -9.55 -12.08
C ALA A 116 -8.22 -9.54 -13.60
N VAL A 117 -6.99 -9.31 -14.04
CA VAL A 117 -6.64 -9.32 -15.46
C VAL A 117 -6.81 -10.72 -16.04
N GLU A 118 -6.40 -11.76 -15.32
CA GLU A 118 -6.55 -13.14 -15.75
C GLU A 118 -8.03 -13.50 -15.94
N LYS A 119 -8.90 -13.06 -15.05
CA LYS A 119 -10.35 -13.27 -15.18
C LYS A 119 -10.90 -12.59 -16.42
N VAL A 120 -10.53 -11.35 -16.66
CA VAL A 120 -10.97 -10.61 -17.85
C VAL A 120 -10.52 -11.33 -19.12
N ALA A 121 -9.26 -11.74 -19.18
CA ALA A 121 -8.71 -12.46 -20.34
C ALA A 121 -9.44 -13.78 -20.58
N TYR A 122 -9.73 -14.53 -19.54
CA TYR A 122 -10.45 -15.78 -19.62
C TYR A 122 -11.85 -15.59 -20.20
N PHE A 123 -12.63 -14.68 -19.63
CA PHE A 123 -13.99 -14.44 -20.07
C PHE A 123 -14.07 -13.81 -21.46
N ALA A 124 -13.11 -12.97 -21.82
CA ALA A 124 -13.04 -12.42 -23.17
C ALA A 124 -12.79 -13.52 -24.22
N ARG A 125 -11.95 -14.50 -23.87
CA ARG A 125 -11.65 -15.62 -24.77
C ARG A 125 -12.86 -16.54 -24.94
N THR A 126 -13.51 -16.91 -23.84
CA THR A 126 -14.66 -17.81 -23.88
C THR A 126 -15.90 -17.19 -24.50
N ALA A 127 -16.06 -15.88 -24.44
CA ALA A 127 -17.19 -15.17 -25.06
C ALA A 127 -17.18 -15.26 -26.59
N ASN A 128 -16.06 -15.58 -27.21
CA ASN A 128 -15.90 -15.67 -28.66
C ASN A 128 -15.99 -17.11 -29.20
N GLU A 129 -16.24 -18.08 -28.36
CA GLU A 129 -16.35 -19.48 -28.76
C GLU A 129 -17.79 -19.91 -29.04
#